data_e586e45deaf37c132fb6a9955fbcbddf
#
_entry.id   e586e45deaf37c132fb6a9955fbcbddf
#
_cell.length_a   1.000
_cell.length_b   1.000
_cell.length_c   1.000
_cell.angle_alpha   90.00
_cell.angle_beta   90.00
_cell.angle_gamma   90.00
#
_symmetry.space_group_name_H-M   'P 1'
#
loop_
_entity.id
_entity.type
_entity.pdbx_description
1 polymer ?
#
loop_
_entity_poly.entity_id
_entity_poly.type
_entity_poly.pdbx_seq_one_letter_code
_entity_poly.pdbx_strand_id
1 'polypeptide(L)'
;INPNVEIIDDLVDIEFVINEGNQFHIKKIEYFGNRIFTNEEIVQILNVKVNDIFNPLHITKQLKALIRNYLEAGKFYISIMDELIEENNKVIIRVNIHEGNTYYFGDTTIEGLEKLNPKTVYRESIINRGDLYNISKIEETQTRIFSSLLFSSVEIIPKDQNKLNDTVNLVIKVKEMNDRDIRGEIGFGQTESPLGENSPPLTSIELNSTIQSGFFLNTPKKLTLKIDLGMTIDENISLMENKLFPKRNFSIGYRTPWL
;
A
#
# COMPACT_ATOMS: atom_id res chain seq x y z
N ILE A 1 -10.53 -33.11 -0.28
CA ILE A 1 -9.10 -33.46 -0.45
C ILE A 1 -8.64 -34.04 0.88
N ASN A 2 -8.35 -35.33 0.93
CA ASN A 2 -7.77 -35.96 2.12
C ASN A 2 -6.32 -36.26 1.78
N PRO A 3 -5.34 -35.68 2.48
CA PRO A 3 -3.95 -36.06 2.28
C PRO A 3 -3.66 -37.43 2.95
N ASN A 4 -3.04 -38.34 2.22
CA ASN A 4 -2.37 -39.48 2.79
C ASN A 4 -0.94 -39.05 3.11
N VAL A 5 -0.51 -39.19 4.35
CA VAL A 5 0.82 -38.80 4.80
C VAL A 5 1.56 -40.05 5.25
N GLU A 6 2.66 -40.39 4.60
CA GLU A 6 3.57 -41.48 4.99
C GLU A 6 4.94 -40.89 5.33
N ILE A 7 5.55 -41.45 6.38
CA ILE A 7 6.91 -41.06 6.79
C ILE A 7 7.82 -42.26 6.46
N ILE A 8 8.75 -42.07 5.52
CA ILE A 8 9.69 -43.06 5.07
C ILE A 8 11.11 -42.47 5.20
N ASP A 9 11.95 -43.06 6.05
CA ASP A 9 13.37 -42.69 6.23
C ASP A 9 13.63 -41.17 6.42
N ASP A 10 12.97 -40.55 7.39
CA ASP A 10 13.02 -39.11 7.66
C ASP A 10 12.48 -38.16 6.54
N LEU A 11 11.87 -38.74 5.51
CA LEU A 11 11.15 -38.00 4.47
C LEU A 11 9.65 -38.13 4.71
N VAL A 12 8.93 -37.03 4.44
CA VAL A 12 7.46 -37.00 4.50
C VAL A 12 6.94 -37.06 3.07
N ASP A 13 6.28 -38.17 2.72
CA ASP A 13 5.56 -38.32 1.46
C ASP A 13 4.09 -37.91 1.66
N ILE A 14 3.57 -37.01 0.82
CA ILE A 14 2.21 -36.49 0.91
C ILE A 14 1.51 -36.72 -0.43
N GLU A 15 0.56 -37.65 -0.42
CA GLU A 15 -0.30 -37.90 -1.57
C GLU A 15 -1.64 -37.23 -1.40
N PHE A 16 -2.04 -36.37 -2.37
CA PHE A 16 -3.34 -35.76 -2.44
C PHE A 16 -4.25 -36.49 -3.40
N VAL A 17 -5.27 -37.18 -2.90
CA VAL A 17 -6.32 -37.76 -3.74
C VAL A 17 -7.37 -36.69 -4.03
N ILE A 18 -7.45 -36.27 -5.29
CA ILE A 18 -8.36 -35.21 -5.74
C ILE A 18 -9.48 -35.86 -6.56
N ASN A 19 -10.71 -35.69 -6.11
CA ASN A 19 -11.90 -35.97 -6.92
C ASN A 19 -12.43 -34.63 -7.46
N GLU A 20 -12.26 -34.37 -8.76
CA GLU A 20 -12.64 -33.11 -9.39
C GLU A 20 -14.15 -32.94 -9.55
N GLY A 21 -14.93 -34.03 -9.42
CA GLY A 21 -16.37 -34.03 -9.63
C GLY A 21 -16.77 -33.79 -11.08
N ASN A 22 -18.01 -33.36 -11.30
CA ASN A 22 -18.53 -33.09 -12.64
C ASN A 22 -18.18 -31.67 -13.09
N GLN A 23 -17.80 -31.54 -14.35
CA GLN A 23 -17.60 -30.23 -14.97
C GLN A 23 -18.96 -29.62 -15.36
N PHE A 24 -19.20 -28.39 -14.95
CA PHE A 24 -20.40 -27.63 -15.29
C PHE A 24 -20.08 -26.55 -16.33
N HIS A 25 -21.05 -26.27 -17.22
CA HIS A 25 -20.96 -25.20 -18.21
C HIS A 25 -22.06 -24.18 -18.00
N ILE A 26 -21.78 -22.91 -18.31
CA ILE A 26 -22.75 -21.84 -18.20
C ILE A 26 -23.79 -21.96 -19.32
N LYS A 27 -25.05 -22.21 -18.93
CA LYS A 27 -26.18 -22.30 -19.86
C LYS A 27 -26.69 -20.91 -20.25
N LYS A 28 -26.83 -20.03 -19.26
CA LYS A 28 -27.41 -18.69 -19.42
C LYS A 28 -26.98 -17.79 -18.29
N ILE A 29 -26.89 -16.49 -18.55
CA ILE A 29 -26.72 -15.46 -17.51
C ILE A 29 -27.89 -14.49 -17.66
N GLU A 30 -28.60 -14.23 -16.58
CA GLU A 30 -29.75 -13.33 -16.51
C GLU A 30 -29.42 -12.18 -15.56
N TYR A 31 -29.74 -10.96 -15.97
CA TYR A 31 -29.50 -9.73 -15.17
C TYR A 31 -30.85 -9.08 -14.86
N PHE A 32 -31.01 -8.69 -13.59
CA PHE A 32 -32.23 -8.04 -13.12
C PHE A 32 -31.87 -6.82 -12.27
N GLY A 33 -32.61 -5.71 -12.48
CA GLY A 33 -32.52 -4.51 -11.67
C GLY A 33 -31.44 -3.51 -12.06
N ASN A 34 -30.64 -3.80 -13.09
CA ASN A 34 -29.70 -2.86 -13.68
C ASN A 34 -30.44 -1.74 -14.44
N ARG A 35 -30.00 -0.49 -14.24
CA ARG A 35 -30.57 0.70 -14.86
C ARG A 35 -29.50 1.59 -15.50
N ILE A 36 -28.36 1.76 -14.83
CA ILE A 36 -27.27 2.63 -15.32
C ILE A 36 -26.36 1.91 -16.31
N PHE A 37 -26.22 0.59 -16.20
CA PHE A 37 -25.49 -0.23 -17.17
C PHE A 37 -26.46 -1.11 -17.93
N THR A 38 -26.30 -1.20 -19.25
CA THR A 38 -27.04 -2.13 -20.12
C THR A 38 -26.55 -3.57 -19.88
N ASN A 39 -27.33 -4.55 -20.32
CA ASN A 39 -26.93 -5.95 -20.26
C ASN A 39 -25.63 -6.20 -21.03
N GLU A 40 -25.44 -5.54 -22.16
CA GLU A 40 -24.28 -5.64 -23.03
C GLU A 40 -23.02 -5.11 -22.32
N GLU A 41 -23.12 -3.97 -21.62
CA GLU A 41 -22.03 -3.42 -20.81
C GLU A 41 -21.68 -4.34 -19.64
N ILE A 42 -22.69 -4.90 -18.95
CA ILE A 42 -22.47 -5.85 -17.86
C ILE A 42 -21.76 -7.12 -18.38
N VAL A 43 -22.15 -7.64 -19.54
CA VAL A 43 -21.47 -8.79 -20.17
C VAL A 43 -20.01 -8.48 -20.46
N GLN A 44 -19.69 -7.28 -20.92
CA GLN A 44 -18.30 -6.86 -21.16
C GLN A 44 -17.50 -6.77 -19.85
N ILE A 45 -18.09 -6.21 -18.80
CA ILE A 45 -17.46 -6.09 -17.48
C ILE A 45 -17.21 -7.47 -16.87
N LEU A 46 -18.20 -8.35 -16.90
CA LEU A 46 -18.10 -9.69 -16.33
C LEU A 46 -17.15 -10.59 -17.13
N ASN A 47 -17.01 -10.35 -18.43
CA ASN A 47 -16.21 -11.16 -19.35
C ASN A 47 -16.46 -12.68 -19.20
N VAL A 48 -17.72 -13.06 -19.07
CA VAL A 48 -18.20 -14.44 -18.91
C VAL A 48 -19.20 -14.73 -20.01
N LYS A 49 -19.05 -15.87 -20.68
CA LYS A 49 -19.85 -16.25 -21.85
C LYS A 49 -20.66 -17.53 -21.61
N VAL A 50 -21.75 -17.66 -22.37
CA VAL A 50 -22.48 -18.91 -22.44
C VAL A 50 -21.58 -19.99 -23.03
N ASN A 51 -21.65 -21.20 -22.49
CA ASN A 51 -20.84 -22.37 -22.72
C ASN A 51 -19.40 -22.33 -22.12
N ASP A 52 -19.00 -21.26 -21.46
CA ASP A 52 -17.77 -21.28 -20.67
C ASP A 52 -17.89 -22.33 -19.53
N ILE A 53 -16.74 -22.86 -19.09
CA ILE A 53 -16.69 -23.73 -17.91
C ILE A 53 -17.06 -22.88 -16.69
N PHE A 54 -18.01 -23.34 -15.91
CA PHE A 54 -18.43 -22.67 -14.71
C PHE A 54 -17.33 -22.75 -13.63
N ASN A 55 -16.81 -21.60 -13.24
CA ASN A 55 -15.85 -21.45 -12.17
C ASN A 55 -16.37 -20.44 -11.13
N PRO A 56 -16.79 -20.91 -9.93
CA PRO A 56 -17.38 -20.04 -8.90
C PRO A 56 -16.43 -18.90 -8.47
N LEU A 57 -15.14 -19.18 -8.35
CA LEU A 57 -14.16 -18.16 -7.95
C LEU A 57 -14.02 -17.09 -9.02
N HIS A 58 -14.04 -17.47 -10.30
CA HIS A 58 -14.01 -16.53 -11.41
C HIS A 58 -15.27 -15.66 -11.41
N ILE A 59 -16.45 -16.25 -11.27
CA ILE A 59 -17.73 -15.50 -11.19
C ILE A 59 -17.68 -14.50 -10.03
N THR A 60 -17.31 -14.94 -8.83
CA THR A 60 -17.20 -14.05 -7.66
C THR A 60 -16.25 -12.89 -7.90
N LYS A 61 -15.10 -13.13 -8.55
CA LYS A 61 -14.15 -12.07 -8.91
C LYS A 61 -14.78 -11.06 -9.89
N GLN A 62 -15.48 -11.53 -10.89
CA GLN A 62 -16.12 -10.68 -11.88
C GLN A 62 -17.31 -9.88 -11.30
N LEU A 63 -18.09 -10.47 -10.40
CA LEU A 63 -19.14 -9.75 -9.68
C LEU A 63 -18.56 -8.64 -8.80
N LYS A 64 -17.40 -8.84 -8.16
CA LYS A 64 -16.68 -7.77 -7.43
C LYS A 64 -16.23 -6.65 -8.37
N ALA A 65 -15.77 -6.98 -9.59
CA ALA A 65 -15.43 -5.98 -10.58
C ALA A 65 -16.67 -5.18 -11.02
N LEU A 66 -17.81 -5.83 -11.19
CA LEU A 66 -19.08 -5.16 -11.48
C LEU A 66 -19.51 -4.22 -10.35
N ILE A 67 -19.44 -4.66 -9.08
CA ILE A 67 -19.69 -3.80 -7.91
C ILE A 67 -18.79 -2.56 -7.96
N ARG A 68 -17.50 -2.73 -8.29
CA ARG A 68 -16.56 -1.61 -8.41
C ARG A 68 -17.00 -0.58 -9.44
N ASN A 69 -17.44 -1.03 -10.64
CA ASN A 69 -17.96 -0.13 -11.67
C ASN A 69 -19.17 0.68 -11.16
N TYR A 70 -20.07 0.05 -10.43
CA TYR A 70 -21.20 0.74 -9.80
C TYR A 70 -20.76 1.75 -8.74
N LEU A 71 -19.76 1.40 -7.91
CA LEU A 71 -19.17 2.33 -6.92
C LEU A 71 -18.49 3.52 -7.60
N GLU A 72 -17.86 3.33 -8.75
CA GLU A 72 -17.28 4.40 -9.56
C GLU A 72 -18.35 5.30 -10.19
N ALA A 73 -19.55 4.75 -10.45
CA ALA A 73 -20.71 5.48 -10.94
C ALA A 73 -21.60 6.09 -9.85
N GLY A 74 -21.09 6.19 -8.62
CA GLY A 74 -21.81 6.85 -7.52
C GLY A 74 -22.80 5.96 -6.76
N LYS A 75 -22.83 4.66 -7.01
CA LYS A 75 -23.79 3.73 -6.37
C LYS A 75 -23.21 3.16 -5.07
N PHE A 76 -23.11 3.98 -4.04
CA PHE A 76 -22.45 3.63 -2.78
C PHE A 76 -23.08 2.42 -2.07
N TYR A 77 -24.40 2.25 -2.11
CA TYR A 77 -25.12 1.12 -1.51
C TYR A 77 -25.48 0.03 -2.53
N ILE A 78 -24.70 -0.12 -3.58
CA ILE A 78 -24.87 -1.22 -4.52
C ILE A 78 -24.88 -2.57 -3.80
N SER A 79 -25.84 -3.40 -4.11
CA SER A 79 -25.86 -4.80 -3.69
C SER A 79 -26.10 -5.68 -4.91
N ILE A 80 -25.26 -6.69 -5.07
CA ILE A 80 -25.38 -7.69 -6.13
C ILE A 80 -25.45 -9.06 -5.47
N MET A 81 -26.48 -9.80 -5.78
CA MET A 81 -26.68 -11.18 -5.32
C MET A 81 -26.80 -12.08 -6.55
N ASP A 82 -26.06 -13.17 -6.55
CA ASP A 82 -26.18 -14.20 -7.57
C ASP A 82 -26.94 -15.42 -7.04
N GLU A 83 -27.73 -16.01 -7.92
CA GLU A 83 -28.42 -17.27 -7.72
C GLU A 83 -27.95 -18.25 -8.80
N LEU A 84 -27.51 -19.42 -8.39
CA LEU A 84 -27.03 -20.48 -9.27
C LEU A 84 -28.10 -21.58 -9.37
N ILE A 85 -28.56 -21.86 -10.58
CA ILE A 85 -29.55 -22.92 -10.83
C ILE A 85 -28.89 -24.00 -11.68
N GLU A 86 -28.77 -25.19 -11.11
CA GLU A 86 -28.15 -26.33 -11.76
C GLU A 86 -29.18 -27.15 -12.56
N GLU A 87 -28.87 -27.42 -13.84
CA GLU A 87 -29.69 -28.25 -14.72
C GLU A 87 -28.78 -29.14 -15.59
N ASN A 88 -28.78 -30.43 -15.40
CA ASN A 88 -28.09 -31.40 -16.29
C ASN A 88 -26.62 -31.02 -16.62
N ASN A 89 -25.78 -30.84 -15.62
CA ASN A 89 -24.38 -30.38 -15.71
C ASN A 89 -24.23 -28.99 -16.37
N LYS A 90 -25.29 -28.19 -16.37
CA LYS A 90 -25.25 -26.77 -16.78
C LYS A 90 -25.73 -25.89 -15.66
N VAL A 91 -25.23 -24.64 -15.64
CA VAL A 91 -25.58 -23.65 -14.62
C VAL A 91 -26.21 -22.44 -15.29
N ILE A 92 -27.35 -22.01 -14.78
CA ILE A 92 -27.94 -20.69 -15.07
C ILE A 92 -27.51 -19.77 -13.92
N ILE A 93 -26.92 -18.63 -14.25
CA ILE A 93 -26.49 -17.61 -13.30
C ILE A 93 -27.50 -16.47 -13.37
N ARG A 94 -28.22 -16.22 -12.27
CA ARG A 94 -29.10 -15.04 -12.12
C ARG A 94 -28.39 -14.01 -11.26
N VAL A 95 -28.21 -12.82 -11.81
CA VAL A 95 -27.55 -11.70 -11.13
C VAL A 95 -28.62 -10.64 -10.80
N ASN A 96 -28.97 -10.55 -9.53
CA ASN A 96 -29.93 -9.58 -9.01
C ASN A 96 -29.16 -8.34 -8.53
N ILE A 97 -29.40 -7.21 -9.16
CA ILE A 97 -28.69 -5.95 -8.92
C ILE A 97 -29.64 -4.97 -8.25
N HIS A 98 -29.23 -4.46 -7.11
CA HIS A 98 -29.94 -3.41 -6.40
C HIS A 98 -29.02 -2.16 -6.33
N GLU A 99 -29.22 -1.25 -7.30
CA GLU A 99 -28.32 -0.10 -7.50
C GLU A 99 -28.38 0.94 -6.37
N GLY A 100 -29.53 1.07 -5.71
CA GLY A 100 -29.77 2.14 -4.74
C GLY A 100 -29.73 3.55 -5.36
N ASN A 101 -29.68 4.56 -4.51
CA ASN A 101 -29.59 5.95 -4.93
C ASN A 101 -28.18 6.30 -5.43
N THR A 102 -28.05 7.45 -6.08
CA THR A 102 -26.75 8.03 -6.43
C THR A 102 -26.26 8.90 -5.27
N TYR A 103 -24.99 8.76 -4.92
CA TYR A 103 -24.35 9.46 -3.81
C TYR A 103 -23.24 10.38 -4.27
N TYR A 104 -23.00 11.41 -3.46
CA TYR A 104 -21.96 12.42 -3.67
C TYR A 104 -21.05 12.48 -2.44
N PHE A 105 -19.82 12.94 -2.60
CA PHE A 105 -18.94 13.17 -1.47
C PHE A 105 -19.46 14.31 -0.59
N GLY A 106 -19.56 14.02 0.71
CA GLY A 106 -19.89 14.98 1.76
C GLY A 106 -18.64 15.61 2.39
N ASP A 107 -18.72 15.86 3.70
CA ASP A 107 -17.60 16.41 4.45
C ASP A 107 -16.51 15.36 4.71
N THR A 108 -15.26 15.78 4.63
CA THR A 108 -14.10 14.95 4.94
C THR A 108 -13.44 15.46 6.22
N THR A 109 -13.26 14.59 7.19
CA THR A 109 -12.55 14.87 8.45
C THR A 109 -11.26 14.07 8.51
N ILE A 110 -10.25 14.58 9.23
CA ILE A 110 -8.96 13.93 9.41
C ILE A 110 -8.78 13.58 10.87
N GLU A 111 -8.33 12.36 11.15
CA GLU A 111 -8.03 11.85 12.48
C GLU A 111 -6.61 11.29 12.53
N GLY A 112 -5.94 11.39 13.70
CA GLY A 112 -4.63 10.80 13.95
C GLY A 112 -3.43 11.71 13.63
N LEU A 113 -3.65 13.00 13.32
CA LEU A 113 -2.59 13.98 13.25
C LEU A 113 -2.14 14.38 14.65
N GLU A 114 -0.83 14.40 14.89
CA GLU A 114 -0.22 14.82 16.15
C GLU A 114 0.61 16.11 15.97
N LYS A 115 1.40 16.19 14.92
CA LYS A 115 2.37 17.27 14.66
C LYS A 115 2.10 17.99 13.35
N LEU A 116 1.62 17.27 12.35
CA LEU A 116 1.41 17.82 11.01
C LEU A 116 0.10 18.63 10.93
N ASN A 117 0.11 19.67 10.09
CA ASN A 117 -1.09 20.45 9.82
C ASN A 117 -2.04 19.65 8.88
N PRO A 118 -3.37 19.69 9.11
CA PRO A 118 -4.36 19.04 8.23
C PRO A 118 -4.24 19.43 6.76
N LYS A 119 -3.75 20.62 6.45
CA LYS A 119 -3.47 21.08 5.07
C LYS A 119 -2.54 20.13 4.31
N THR A 120 -1.65 19.43 5.03
CA THR A 120 -0.73 18.43 4.44
C THR A 120 -1.50 17.26 3.82
N VAL A 121 -2.56 16.81 4.49
CA VAL A 121 -3.42 15.71 4.00
C VAL A 121 -4.35 16.21 2.89
N TYR A 122 -5.02 17.36 3.11
CA TYR A 122 -5.94 17.94 2.13
C TYR A 122 -5.27 18.25 0.78
N ARG A 123 -3.99 18.61 0.78
CA ARG A 123 -3.23 18.88 -0.44
C ARG A 123 -3.12 17.65 -1.35
N GLU A 124 -3.03 16.47 -0.76
CA GLU A 124 -2.92 15.20 -1.51
C GLU A 124 -4.28 14.62 -1.87
N SER A 125 -5.35 15.12 -1.26
CA SER A 125 -6.71 14.67 -1.55
C SER A 125 -7.20 15.21 -2.90
N ILE A 126 -7.77 14.31 -3.70
CA ILE A 126 -8.50 14.66 -4.93
C ILE A 126 -10.02 14.57 -4.75
N ILE A 127 -10.47 14.34 -3.51
CA ILE A 127 -11.87 14.26 -3.15
C ILE A 127 -12.37 15.67 -2.82
N ASN A 128 -13.40 16.13 -3.55
CA ASN A 128 -14.06 17.39 -3.26
C ASN A 128 -15.50 17.14 -2.82
N ARG A 129 -15.98 17.93 -1.88
CA ARG A 129 -17.38 17.91 -1.48
C ARG A 129 -18.29 18.24 -2.67
N GLY A 130 -19.33 17.43 -2.86
CA GLY A 130 -20.29 17.57 -3.94
C GLY A 130 -19.92 16.87 -5.24
N ASP A 131 -18.69 16.36 -5.39
CA ASP A 131 -18.36 15.46 -6.49
C ASP A 131 -19.14 14.16 -6.37
N LEU A 132 -19.44 13.53 -7.52
CA LEU A 132 -20.02 12.19 -7.57
C LEU A 132 -19.13 11.22 -6.78
N TYR A 133 -19.74 10.41 -5.90
CA TYR A 133 -19.00 9.36 -5.19
C TYR A 133 -18.30 8.42 -6.16
N ASN A 134 -17.04 8.15 -5.91
CA ASN A 134 -16.22 7.30 -6.76
C ASN A 134 -15.13 6.62 -5.92
N ILE A 135 -15.16 5.28 -5.87
CA ILE A 135 -14.23 4.50 -5.07
C ILE A 135 -12.78 4.66 -5.53
N SER A 136 -12.53 4.81 -6.83
CA SER A 136 -11.18 5.02 -7.37
C SER A 136 -10.56 6.35 -6.91
N LYS A 137 -11.37 7.41 -6.73
CA LYS A 137 -10.88 8.67 -6.14
C LYS A 137 -10.44 8.48 -4.68
N ILE A 138 -11.14 7.63 -3.92
CA ILE A 138 -10.76 7.30 -2.53
C ILE A 138 -9.42 6.56 -2.50
N GLU A 139 -9.28 5.51 -3.31
CA GLU A 139 -8.06 4.70 -3.40
C GLU A 139 -6.86 5.53 -3.89
N GLU A 140 -7.08 6.38 -4.88
CA GLU A 140 -6.05 7.29 -5.38
C GLU A 140 -5.64 8.30 -4.31
N THR A 141 -6.59 8.92 -3.60
CA THR A 141 -6.31 9.83 -2.49
C THR A 141 -5.49 9.13 -1.41
N GLN A 142 -5.90 7.92 -1.02
CA GLN A 142 -5.18 7.12 -0.03
C GLN A 142 -3.74 6.84 -0.48
N THR A 143 -3.56 6.45 -1.74
CA THR A 143 -2.25 6.19 -2.34
C THR A 143 -1.38 7.44 -2.36
N ARG A 144 -1.91 8.60 -2.73
CA ARG A 144 -1.19 9.88 -2.77
C ARG A 144 -0.73 10.31 -1.39
N ILE A 145 -1.62 10.24 -0.39
CA ILE A 145 -1.28 10.58 1.00
C ILE A 145 -0.18 9.64 1.51
N PHE A 146 -0.31 8.33 1.29
CA PHE A 146 0.70 7.34 1.70
C PHE A 146 2.04 7.55 0.99
N SER A 147 2.03 7.84 -0.31
CA SER A 147 3.23 8.09 -1.13
C SER A 147 3.98 9.36 -0.74
N SER A 148 3.38 10.25 0.07
CA SER A 148 4.07 11.42 0.62
C SER A 148 5.19 11.05 1.60
N LEU A 149 5.22 9.79 2.07
CA LEU A 149 6.17 9.25 3.06
C LEU A 149 6.14 9.98 4.42
N LEU A 150 5.02 10.62 4.73
CA LEU A 150 4.80 11.31 6.00
C LEU A 150 4.01 10.46 6.99
N PHE A 151 3.34 9.43 6.49
CA PHE A 151 2.43 8.59 7.23
C PHE A 151 2.83 7.13 7.13
N SER A 152 2.81 6.42 8.26
CA SER A 152 3.04 4.97 8.34
C SER A 152 1.78 4.16 8.03
N SER A 153 0.60 4.78 8.18
CA SER A 153 -0.69 4.22 7.83
C SER A 153 -1.63 5.31 7.36
N VAL A 154 -2.45 5.00 6.35
CA VAL A 154 -3.52 5.85 5.82
C VAL A 154 -4.71 4.96 5.53
N GLU A 155 -5.86 5.31 6.08
CA GLU A 155 -7.13 4.63 5.85
C GLU A 155 -8.21 5.68 5.60
N ILE A 156 -9.04 5.49 4.57
CA ILE A 156 -10.18 6.37 4.28
C ILE A 156 -11.44 5.55 4.41
N ILE A 157 -12.27 5.91 5.39
CA ILE A 157 -13.51 5.18 5.69
C ILE A 157 -14.71 6.12 5.64
N PRO A 158 -15.88 5.60 5.26
CA PRO A 158 -17.13 6.33 5.40
C PRO A 158 -17.44 6.58 6.90
N LYS A 159 -17.80 7.82 7.22
CA LYS A 159 -18.34 8.16 8.56
C LYS A 159 -19.81 7.82 8.60
N ASP A 160 -20.32 7.55 9.81
CA ASP A 160 -21.73 7.20 10.09
C ASP A 160 -22.71 7.85 9.12
N GLN A 161 -23.48 6.98 8.43
CA GLN A 161 -24.24 7.39 7.27
C GLN A 161 -25.72 7.45 7.61
N ASN A 162 -26.26 8.63 7.52
CA ASN A 162 -27.69 8.78 7.46
C ASN A 162 -28.14 8.51 6.01
N LYS A 163 -28.79 7.35 5.77
CA LYS A 163 -29.29 6.96 4.44
C LYS A 163 -30.28 7.96 3.83
N LEU A 164 -30.74 8.94 4.62
CA LEU A 164 -31.64 9.99 4.18
C LEU A 164 -30.95 11.09 3.35
N ASN A 165 -29.64 11.19 3.44
CA ASN A 165 -28.86 12.17 2.68
C ASN A 165 -28.10 11.46 1.56
N ASP A 166 -28.18 11.97 0.33
CA ASP A 166 -27.44 11.43 -0.82
C ASP A 166 -25.95 11.82 -0.77
N THR A 167 -25.36 11.91 0.43
CA THR A 167 -23.97 12.27 0.64
C THR A 167 -23.24 11.27 1.51
N VAL A 168 -21.98 10.99 1.17
CA VAL A 168 -21.07 10.13 1.91
C VAL A 168 -20.00 10.99 2.55
N ASN A 169 -20.06 11.15 3.88
CA ASN A 169 -19.00 11.79 4.65
C ASN A 169 -17.84 10.81 4.86
N LEU A 170 -16.62 11.30 4.86
CA LEU A 170 -15.41 10.49 4.98
C LEU A 170 -14.58 10.89 6.20
N VAL A 171 -13.90 9.89 6.76
CA VAL A 171 -12.83 10.10 7.73
C VAL A 171 -11.53 9.57 7.12
N ILE A 172 -10.53 10.42 7.03
CA ILE A 172 -9.16 10.05 6.68
C ILE A 172 -8.41 9.82 7.98
N LYS A 173 -8.17 8.56 8.31
CA LYS A 173 -7.37 8.17 9.46
C LYS A 173 -5.92 8.04 9.03
N VAL A 174 -5.05 8.78 9.68
CA VAL A 174 -3.62 8.74 9.41
C VAL A 174 -2.84 8.42 10.67
N LYS A 175 -1.69 7.79 10.51
CA LYS A 175 -0.69 7.65 11.57
C LYS A 175 0.60 8.26 11.06
N GLU A 176 1.07 9.31 11.72
CA GLU A 176 2.31 9.96 11.35
C GLU A 176 3.50 8.99 11.47
N MET A 177 4.46 9.12 10.55
CA MET A 177 5.70 8.36 10.61
C MET A 177 6.57 8.91 11.74
N ASN A 178 7.43 8.07 12.32
CA ASN A 178 8.41 8.56 13.30
C ASN A 178 9.25 9.68 12.67
N ASP A 179 9.27 10.82 13.33
CA ASP A 179 9.92 12.03 12.83
C ASP A 179 11.42 12.08 13.11
N ARG A 180 11.93 11.16 13.94
CA ARG A 180 13.33 11.15 14.35
C ARG A 180 13.98 9.80 14.10
N ASP A 181 15.11 9.84 13.46
CA ASP A 181 15.99 8.69 13.25
C ASP A 181 17.43 9.11 13.64
N ILE A 182 18.03 8.35 14.54
CA ILE A 182 19.41 8.57 14.98
C ILE A 182 20.16 7.29 14.69
N ARG A 183 21.19 7.38 13.86
CA ARG A 183 22.09 6.28 13.54
C ARG A 183 23.51 6.65 13.97
N GLY A 184 24.18 5.70 14.60
CA GLY A 184 25.59 5.77 14.90
C GLY A 184 26.28 4.52 14.38
N GLU A 185 27.37 4.68 13.69
CA GLU A 185 28.19 3.59 13.15
C GLU A 185 29.65 3.80 13.55
N ILE A 186 30.32 2.73 13.99
CA ILE A 186 31.73 2.71 14.23
C ILE A 186 32.37 1.77 13.23
N GLY A 187 33.28 2.31 12.42
CA GLY A 187 34.02 1.58 11.39
C GLY A 187 35.48 1.45 11.74
N PHE A 188 36.06 0.32 11.39
CA PHE A 188 37.51 0.09 11.42
C PHE A 188 37.91 -0.26 9.99
N GLY A 189 38.95 0.38 9.50
CA GLY A 189 39.45 0.17 8.14
C GLY A 189 40.96 0.31 8.05
N GLN A 190 41.50 -0.08 6.92
CA GLN A 190 42.88 0.22 6.54
C GLN A 190 42.85 1.09 5.27
N THR A 191 43.65 2.16 5.31
CA THR A 191 43.80 3.05 4.16
C THR A 191 45.27 3.03 3.72
N GLU A 192 45.49 3.20 2.42
CA GLU A 192 46.87 3.33 1.89
C GLU A 192 47.60 4.51 2.55
N SER A 193 48.84 4.29 2.85
CA SER A 193 49.70 5.33 3.43
C SER A 193 49.92 6.45 2.42
N PRO A 194 49.73 7.73 2.81
CA PRO A 194 50.07 8.86 1.95
C PRO A 194 51.59 8.99 1.71
N LEU A 195 52.41 8.16 2.36
CA LEU A 195 53.86 8.18 2.25
C LEU A 195 54.41 7.34 1.11
N GLY A 196 53.56 6.68 0.27
CA GLY A 196 53.90 5.92 -0.90
C GLY A 196 53.65 4.42 -0.81
N GLU A 197 53.70 3.74 -1.98
CA GLU A 197 53.34 2.33 -2.15
C GLU A 197 54.08 1.32 -1.27
N ASN A 198 55.24 1.67 -0.74
CA ASN A 198 56.06 0.80 0.12
C ASN A 198 55.82 1.05 1.63
N SER A 199 54.89 1.91 2.01
CA SER A 199 54.58 2.19 3.40
C SER A 199 53.44 1.29 3.88
N PRO A 200 53.50 0.80 5.16
CA PRO A 200 52.42 -0.03 5.66
C PRO A 200 51.09 0.74 5.67
N PRO A 201 49.97 0.04 5.47
CA PRO A 201 48.66 0.67 5.50
C PRO A 201 48.39 1.27 6.88
N LEU A 202 47.68 2.40 6.86
CA LEU A 202 47.29 3.08 8.09
C LEU A 202 45.95 2.52 8.61
N THR A 203 45.87 2.23 9.91
CA THR A 203 44.60 1.82 10.52
C THR A 203 43.73 3.06 10.75
N SER A 204 42.50 3.02 10.27
CA SER A 204 41.51 4.08 10.48
C SER A 204 40.39 3.62 11.40
N ILE A 205 40.00 4.52 12.30
CA ILE A 205 38.79 4.38 13.12
C ILE A 205 37.83 5.50 12.69
N GLU A 206 36.62 5.14 12.30
CA GLU A 206 35.61 6.10 11.86
C GLU A 206 34.34 5.99 12.71
N LEU A 207 33.86 7.15 13.14
CA LEU A 207 32.56 7.30 13.79
C LEU A 207 31.65 8.12 12.87
N ASN A 208 30.61 7.51 12.39
CA ASN A 208 29.59 8.15 11.56
C ASN A 208 28.30 8.30 12.37
N SER A 209 27.78 9.51 12.46
CA SER A 209 26.51 9.78 13.12
C SER A 209 25.59 10.53 12.18
N THR A 210 24.37 10.03 12.05
CA THR A 210 23.31 10.67 11.26
C THR A 210 22.09 10.90 12.13
N ILE A 211 21.68 12.14 12.24
CA ILE A 211 20.45 12.54 12.94
C ILE A 211 19.50 13.09 11.89
N GLN A 212 18.30 12.53 11.81
CA GLN A 212 17.26 12.97 10.88
C GLN A 212 16.00 13.37 11.65
N SER A 213 15.39 14.49 11.28
CA SER A 213 14.03 14.87 11.68
C SER A 213 13.16 14.97 10.44
N GLY A 214 12.04 14.23 10.40
CA GLY A 214 11.10 14.22 9.29
C GLY A 214 10.14 15.39 9.30
N PHE A 215 9.92 16.03 10.47
CA PHE A 215 8.94 17.10 10.67
C PHE A 215 9.61 18.33 11.30
N PHE A 216 10.50 18.96 10.53
CA PHE A 216 11.15 20.15 11.02
C PHE A 216 10.16 21.30 11.20
N LEU A 217 10.02 21.81 12.42
CA LEU A 217 9.05 22.85 12.80
C LEU A 217 7.60 22.48 12.48
N ASN A 218 7.19 21.23 12.74
CA ASN A 218 5.84 20.71 12.49
C ASN A 218 5.37 20.86 11.02
N THR A 219 6.35 20.93 10.13
CA THR A 219 6.13 20.94 8.68
C THR A 219 6.73 19.67 8.08
N PRO A 220 6.25 19.18 6.92
CA PRO A 220 6.77 18.00 6.26
C PRO A 220 8.14 18.25 5.60
N LYS A 221 9.06 18.79 6.37
CA LYS A 221 10.41 19.16 5.94
C LYS A 221 11.42 18.29 6.67
N LYS A 222 12.28 17.64 5.92
CA LYS A 222 13.31 16.76 6.46
C LYS A 222 14.60 17.53 6.68
N LEU A 223 15.08 17.55 7.93
CA LEU A 223 16.40 18.02 8.29
C LEU A 223 17.29 16.80 8.56
N THR A 224 18.46 16.76 7.97
CA THR A 224 19.48 15.73 8.19
C THR A 224 20.78 16.38 8.62
N LEU A 225 21.30 15.95 9.77
CA LEU A 225 22.63 16.28 10.23
C LEU A 225 23.50 15.03 10.12
N LYS A 226 24.64 15.12 9.47
CA LYS A 226 25.65 14.07 9.44
C LYS A 226 26.95 14.58 10.03
N ILE A 227 27.53 13.77 10.86
CA ILE A 227 28.82 14.02 11.53
C ILE A 227 29.66 12.77 11.26
N ASP A 228 30.71 12.93 10.48
CA ASP A 228 31.68 11.88 10.23
C ASP A 228 33.01 12.31 10.86
N LEU A 229 33.44 11.57 11.86
CA LEU A 229 34.71 11.75 12.53
C LEU A 229 35.55 10.53 12.25
N GLY A 230 36.79 10.76 11.85
CA GLY A 230 37.76 9.69 11.60
C GLY A 230 39.12 10.04 12.17
N MET A 231 39.86 9.02 12.48
CA MET A 231 41.24 9.11 12.98
C MET A 231 42.03 8.00 12.32
N THR A 232 43.18 8.35 11.76
CA THR A 232 44.11 7.38 11.21
C THR A 232 45.29 7.24 12.17
N ILE A 233 45.64 6.00 12.50
CA ILE A 233 46.72 5.66 13.43
C ILE A 233 47.83 5.02 12.60
N ASP A 234 49.05 5.52 12.76
CA ASP A 234 50.23 4.88 12.20
C ASP A 234 50.87 4.01 13.29
N GLU A 235 50.86 2.70 13.08
CA GLU A 235 51.39 1.71 14.03
C GLU A 235 52.91 1.80 14.22
N ASN A 236 53.62 2.45 13.30
CA ASN A 236 55.07 2.59 13.34
C ASN A 236 55.56 3.84 14.08
N ILE A 237 54.67 4.71 14.52
CA ILE A 237 55.02 5.92 15.27
C ILE A 237 54.63 5.72 16.73
N SER A 238 55.61 5.98 17.63
CA SER A 238 55.36 5.94 19.06
C SER A 238 54.12 6.70 19.45
N LEU A 239 53.30 6.18 20.39
CA LEU A 239 52.06 6.78 20.87
C LEU A 239 52.18 8.25 21.31
N MET A 240 53.38 8.74 21.60
CA MET A 240 53.66 10.15 21.93
C MET A 240 53.91 11.05 20.69
N GLU A 241 54.24 10.46 19.52
CA GLU A 241 54.47 11.19 18.27
C GLU A 241 53.40 10.96 17.23
N ASN A 242 52.34 10.27 17.58
CA ASN A 242 51.24 9.95 16.66
C ASN A 242 50.68 11.20 15.99
N LYS A 243 51.00 11.38 14.73
CA LYS A 243 50.30 12.33 13.86
C LYS A 243 48.92 11.78 13.56
N LEU A 244 47.97 12.10 14.44
CA LEU A 244 46.56 11.87 14.18
C LEU A 244 46.15 12.68 12.98
N PHE A 245 45.75 12.02 11.88
CA PHE A 245 45.12 12.70 10.76
C PHE A 245 43.60 12.71 10.98
N PRO A 246 43.07 13.77 11.59
CA PRO A 246 41.66 13.82 11.88
C PRO A 246 40.87 14.06 10.59
N LYS A 247 39.98 13.12 10.28
CA LYS A 247 38.95 13.33 9.26
C LYS A 247 37.71 13.91 9.95
N ARG A 248 37.25 15.06 9.54
CA ARG A 248 36.06 15.72 10.10
C ARG A 248 35.20 16.19 8.96
N ASN A 249 34.00 15.64 8.88
CA ASN A 249 33.02 16.07 7.91
C ASN A 249 31.70 16.38 8.63
N PHE A 250 31.16 17.56 8.38
CA PHE A 250 29.88 17.99 8.89
C PHE A 250 28.99 18.35 7.72
N SER A 251 27.83 17.75 7.60
CA SER A 251 26.88 18.10 6.56
C SER A 251 25.50 18.34 7.13
N ILE A 252 24.81 19.33 6.60
CA ILE A 252 23.44 19.67 6.90
C ILE A 252 22.65 19.54 5.61
N GLY A 253 21.68 18.64 5.60
CA GLY A 253 20.77 18.45 4.49
C GLY A 253 19.37 18.94 4.87
N TYR A 254 18.75 19.68 3.97
CA TYR A 254 17.36 20.13 4.08
C TYR A 254 16.58 19.72 2.85
N ARG A 255 15.45 19.04 3.04
CA ARG A 255 14.61 18.57 1.95
C ARG A 255 13.15 18.96 2.21
N THR A 256 12.49 19.53 1.21
CA THR A 256 11.03 19.70 1.18
C THR A 256 10.43 18.65 0.24
N PRO A 257 9.35 17.96 0.60
CA PRO A 257 8.69 17.00 -0.29
C PRO A 257 8.01 17.65 -1.48
N TRP A 258 7.71 18.96 -1.36
CA TRP A 258 7.07 19.73 -2.44
C TRP A 258 7.90 20.97 -2.75
N LEU A 259 8.11 21.21 -4.01
CA LEU A 259 8.56 22.46 -4.62
C LEU A 259 7.37 23.23 -5.16
#